data_aa32fc4d00cb6800900369416df0f939
#
_entry.id   aa32fc4d00cb6800900369416df0f939
#
_cell.length_a   1.000
_cell.length_b   1.000
_cell.length_c   1.000
_cell.angle_alpha   90.00
_cell.angle_beta   90.00
_cell.angle_gamma   90.00
#
_symmetry.space_group_name_H-M   'P 1'
#
loop_
_entity.id
_entity.type
_entity.pdbx_description
1 polymer ?
#
loop_
_entity_poly.entity_id
_entity_poly.type
_entity_poly.pdbx_seq_one_letter_code
_entity_poly.pdbx_strand_id
1 'polypeptide(L)'
;YAYCHAWTRDENGKKVFGEWSNAYPFSVTAITPDAPVITNVKVSGSTIKVTYKAAANATGYDVVLGTSSKKENGETRPYNYGAHKVLNLKEGTVTATFKNVPKGTWTVGMHAFNRTSEDGKKVFSPWSNLKKATVK
;
A
#
# COMPACT_ATOMS: atom_id res chain seq x y z
N TYR A 1 -11.68 -17.31 -13.53
CA TYR A 1 -11.76 -18.59 -14.21
C TYR A 1 -10.38 -19.01 -14.71
N ALA A 2 -10.04 -20.28 -14.53
CA ALA A 2 -8.83 -20.88 -15.08
C ALA A 2 -9.20 -21.81 -16.23
N TYR A 3 -8.36 -21.77 -17.27
CA TYR A 3 -8.45 -22.63 -18.45
C TYR A 3 -7.08 -23.17 -18.81
N CYS A 4 -7.04 -24.34 -19.42
CA CYS A 4 -5.83 -24.84 -20.03
C CYS A 4 -6.15 -25.55 -21.35
N HIS A 5 -5.16 -25.70 -22.21
CA HIS A 5 -5.23 -26.57 -23.36
C HIS A 5 -3.89 -27.32 -23.55
N ALA A 6 -3.96 -28.51 -24.07
CA ALA A 6 -2.79 -29.26 -24.48
C ALA A 6 -2.31 -28.80 -25.85
N TRP A 7 -1.07 -29.01 -26.16
CA TRP A 7 -0.52 -28.80 -27.50
C TRP A 7 0.50 -29.89 -27.85
N THR A 8 0.66 -30.13 -29.11
CA THR A 8 1.74 -30.93 -29.68
C THR A 8 2.45 -30.13 -30.77
N ARG A 9 3.53 -30.68 -31.31
CA ARG A 9 4.18 -30.08 -32.48
C ARG A 9 3.91 -30.97 -33.69
N ASP A 10 3.64 -30.33 -34.84
CA ASP A 10 3.58 -30.99 -36.13
C ASP A 10 4.98 -31.32 -36.67
N GLU A 11 5.06 -31.93 -37.82
CA GLU A 11 6.30 -32.29 -38.51
C GLU A 11 7.20 -31.08 -38.84
N ASN A 12 6.63 -29.88 -38.91
CA ASN A 12 7.34 -28.61 -39.12
C ASN A 12 7.75 -27.92 -37.81
N GLY A 13 7.47 -28.54 -36.65
CA GLY A 13 7.76 -27.97 -35.33
C GLY A 13 6.78 -26.92 -34.87
N LYS A 14 5.67 -26.64 -35.59
CA LYS A 14 4.63 -25.72 -35.25
C LYS A 14 3.69 -26.30 -34.21
N LYS A 15 3.29 -25.50 -33.23
CA LYS A 15 2.33 -25.92 -32.22
C LYS A 15 0.92 -26.13 -32.81
N VAL A 16 0.34 -27.27 -32.52
CA VAL A 16 -1.06 -27.59 -32.78
C VAL A 16 -1.75 -27.74 -31.43
N PHE A 17 -2.77 -26.93 -31.20
CA PHE A 17 -3.45 -26.86 -29.92
C PHE A 17 -4.69 -27.78 -29.94
N GLY A 18 -4.92 -28.44 -28.82
CA GLY A 18 -6.15 -29.16 -28.53
C GLY A 18 -7.28 -28.21 -28.14
N GLU A 19 -8.41 -28.79 -27.84
CA GLU A 19 -9.55 -28.03 -27.28
C GLU A 19 -9.21 -27.47 -25.91
N TRP A 20 -9.93 -26.40 -25.54
CA TRP A 20 -9.82 -25.82 -24.20
C TRP A 20 -10.46 -26.74 -23.16
N SER A 21 -9.90 -26.76 -21.96
CA SER A 21 -10.52 -27.44 -20.83
C SER A 21 -11.83 -26.76 -20.43
N ASN A 22 -12.59 -27.40 -19.56
CA ASN A 22 -13.68 -26.75 -18.85
C ASN A 22 -13.17 -25.55 -18.05
N ALA A 23 -14.01 -24.52 -17.94
CA ALA A 23 -13.74 -23.38 -17.07
C ALA A 23 -13.78 -23.81 -15.60
N TYR A 24 -12.74 -23.45 -14.85
CA TYR A 24 -12.73 -23.65 -13.40
C TYR A 24 -12.90 -22.30 -12.70
N PRO A 25 -14.03 -22.04 -12.03
CA PRO A 25 -14.25 -20.79 -11.32
C PRO A 25 -13.41 -20.75 -10.04
N PHE A 26 -12.81 -19.61 -9.74
CA PHE A 26 -12.16 -19.34 -8.48
C PHE A 26 -12.31 -17.86 -8.13
N SER A 27 -12.22 -17.55 -6.84
CA SER A 27 -12.25 -16.19 -6.33
C SER A 27 -10.91 -15.87 -5.67
N VAL A 28 -10.41 -14.66 -5.90
CA VAL A 28 -9.25 -14.10 -5.20
C VAL A 28 -9.76 -13.07 -4.21
N THR A 29 -9.63 -13.37 -2.93
CA THR A 29 -9.99 -12.45 -1.84
C THR A 29 -8.74 -11.73 -1.36
N ALA A 30 -8.80 -10.41 -1.24
CA ALA A 30 -7.69 -9.64 -0.68
C ALA A 30 -7.51 -9.96 0.81
N ILE A 31 -6.26 -10.14 1.21
CA ILE A 31 -5.87 -10.36 2.61
C ILE A 31 -5.66 -8.99 3.25
N THR A 32 -6.16 -8.77 4.48
CA THR A 32 -5.86 -7.56 5.26
C THR A 32 -4.38 -7.55 5.62
N PRO A 33 -3.62 -6.51 5.24
CA PRO A 33 -2.20 -6.42 5.60
C PRO A 33 -2.01 -6.17 7.09
N ASP A 34 -0.81 -6.49 7.59
CA ASP A 34 -0.38 -6.04 8.91
C ASP A 34 -0.19 -4.52 8.94
N ALA A 35 -0.30 -3.93 10.13
CA ALA A 35 -0.01 -2.51 10.31
C ALA A 35 1.49 -2.25 10.03
N PRO A 36 1.84 -1.25 9.20
CA PRO A 36 3.23 -0.87 8.99
C PRO A 36 3.79 -0.18 10.24
N VAL A 37 5.13 -0.14 10.36
CA VAL A 37 5.81 0.49 11.48
C VAL A 37 6.69 1.63 10.97
N ILE A 38 6.39 2.86 11.38
CA ILE A 38 7.25 4.03 11.13
C ILE A 38 8.47 3.92 12.05
N THR A 39 9.65 3.78 11.46
CA THR A 39 10.91 3.66 12.19
C THR A 39 11.57 5.00 12.43
N ASN A 40 11.53 5.90 11.46
CA ASN A 40 12.15 7.21 11.57
C ASN A 40 11.35 8.31 10.84
N VAL A 41 11.44 9.54 11.36
CA VAL A 41 10.95 10.75 10.71
C VAL A 41 12.05 11.81 10.81
N LYS A 42 12.54 12.26 9.65
CA LYS A 42 13.58 13.29 9.56
C LYS A 42 13.01 14.55 8.94
N VAL A 43 13.23 15.68 9.60
CA VAL A 43 12.87 17.01 9.10
C VAL A 43 14.13 17.74 8.63
N SER A 44 14.07 18.31 7.43
CA SER A 44 15.15 19.13 6.86
C SER A 44 14.52 20.32 6.13
N GLY A 45 14.62 21.51 6.72
CA GLY A 45 13.87 22.68 6.23
C GLY A 45 12.37 22.39 6.19
N SER A 46 11.75 22.57 5.03
CA SER A 46 10.32 22.26 4.79
C SER A 46 10.07 20.83 4.26
N THR A 47 11.08 19.95 4.34
CA THR A 47 10.97 18.57 3.87
C THR A 47 10.86 17.61 5.04
N ILE A 48 9.89 16.70 5.01
CA ILE A 48 9.74 15.60 5.96
C ILE A 48 9.96 14.28 5.21
N LYS A 49 10.96 13.50 5.66
CA LYS A 49 11.20 12.14 5.15
C LYS A 49 10.78 11.12 6.20
N VAL A 50 9.89 10.23 5.83
CA VAL A 50 9.38 9.13 6.67
C VAL A 50 10.03 7.84 6.22
N THR A 51 10.58 7.07 7.15
CA THR A 51 11.13 5.73 6.90
C THR A 51 10.32 4.73 7.70
N TYR A 52 10.00 3.58 7.09
CA TYR A 52 9.15 2.56 7.70
C TYR A 52 9.60 1.15 7.33
N LYS A 53 9.09 0.16 8.06
CA LYS A 53 9.25 -1.25 7.72
C LYS A 53 8.09 -1.71 6.85
N ALA A 54 8.41 -2.56 5.87
CA ALA A 54 7.40 -3.25 5.08
C ALA A 54 6.49 -4.10 5.96
N ALA A 55 5.21 -4.13 5.63
CA ALA A 55 4.20 -4.93 6.31
C ALA A 55 3.90 -6.21 5.53
N ALA A 56 3.62 -7.30 6.22
CA ALA A 56 3.20 -8.54 5.59
C ALA A 56 1.87 -8.34 4.85
N ASN A 57 1.73 -9.01 3.71
CA ASN A 57 0.56 -8.97 2.84
C ASN A 57 0.22 -7.60 2.24
N ALA A 58 1.14 -6.62 2.29
CA ALA A 58 0.95 -5.32 1.68
C ALA A 58 1.32 -5.36 0.19
N THR A 59 0.49 -4.72 -0.65
CA THR A 59 0.82 -4.42 -2.05
C THR A 59 1.16 -2.94 -2.25
N GLY A 60 1.01 -2.12 -1.23
CA GLY A 60 1.37 -0.72 -1.22
C GLY A 60 1.04 -0.01 0.08
N TYR A 61 1.35 1.28 0.12
CA TYR A 61 1.25 2.13 1.31
C TYR A 61 0.71 3.51 0.99
N ASP A 62 -0.04 4.06 1.94
CA ASP A 62 -0.47 5.47 1.95
C ASP A 62 0.06 6.13 3.22
N VAL A 63 0.80 7.24 3.09
CA VAL A 63 1.40 8.00 4.21
C VAL A 63 0.81 9.40 4.24
N VAL A 64 0.46 9.89 5.43
CA VAL A 64 -0.17 11.20 5.61
C VAL A 64 0.46 12.00 6.75
N LEU A 65 0.37 13.33 6.64
CA LEU A 65 0.73 14.29 7.68
C LEU A 65 -0.54 15.02 8.13
N GLY A 66 -0.99 14.78 9.35
CA GLY A 66 -2.12 15.49 9.94
C GLY A 66 -1.69 16.62 10.85
N THR A 67 -2.45 17.70 10.92
CA THR A 67 -2.24 18.79 11.90
C THR A 67 -2.65 18.38 13.32
N SER A 68 -3.40 17.30 13.44
CA SER A 68 -3.87 16.73 14.70
C SER A 68 -3.96 15.20 14.60
N SER A 69 -4.38 14.55 15.65
CA SER A 69 -4.73 13.13 15.66
C SER A 69 -6.16 12.95 16.17
N LYS A 70 -6.81 11.87 15.75
CA LYS A 70 -8.16 11.48 16.15
C LYS A 70 -8.17 10.02 16.55
N LYS A 71 -8.90 9.70 17.62
CA LYS A 71 -9.22 8.31 17.98
C LYS A 71 -10.52 7.89 17.31
N GLU A 72 -10.49 6.81 16.56
CA GLU A 72 -11.63 6.30 15.82
C GLU A 72 -11.53 4.77 15.71
N ASN A 73 -12.61 4.06 16.01
CA ASN A 73 -12.67 2.59 15.98
C ASN A 73 -11.55 1.89 16.79
N GLY A 74 -11.17 2.45 17.95
CA GLY A 74 -10.11 1.91 18.78
C GLY A 74 -8.68 2.25 18.36
N GLU A 75 -8.50 2.89 17.22
CA GLU A 75 -7.21 3.30 16.69
C GLU A 75 -7.01 4.81 16.79
N THR A 76 -5.76 5.24 16.92
CA THR A 76 -5.39 6.66 16.81
C THR A 76 -4.74 6.89 15.43
N ARG A 77 -5.27 7.85 14.69
CA ARG A 77 -4.80 8.17 13.34
C ARG A 77 -4.53 9.65 13.15
N PRO A 78 -3.71 10.05 12.16
CA PRO A 78 -3.59 11.45 11.76
C PRO A 78 -4.94 11.99 11.31
N TYR A 79 -5.19 13.26 11.61
CA TYR A 79 -6.42 13.94 11.25
C TYR A 79 -6.11 15.32 10.65
N ASN A 80 -7.01 15.86 9.81
CA ASN A 80 -6.82 17.12 9.08
C ASN A 80 -5.53 17.13 8.23
N TYR A 81 -5.33 16.11 7.40
CA TYR A 81 -4.15 16.03 6.54
C TYR A 81 -4.35 16.65 5.15
N GLY A 82 -5.57 16.89 4.69
CA GLY A 82 -5.85 17.56 3.43
C GLY A 82 -5.02 17.04 2.25
N ALA A 83 -4.21 17.91 1.66
CA ALA A 83 -3.31 17.58 0.56
C ALA A 83 -1.98 16.93 1.00
N HIS A 84 -1.65 16.91 2.31
CA HIS A 84 -0.38 16.37 2.83
C HIS A 84 -0.43 14.84 2.94
N LYS A 85 -0.46 14.19 1.76
CA LYS A 85 -0.52 12.74 1.61
C LYS A 85 0.33 12.28 0.45
N VAL A 86 1.02 11.15 0.63
CA VAL A 86 1.71 10.39 -0.41
C VAL A 86 1.01 9.06 -0.51
N LEU A 87 0.31 8.84 -1.61
CA LEU A 87 -0.56 7.69 -1.82
C LEU A 87 0.06 6.72 -2.84
N ASN A 88 -0.36 5.47 -2.76
CA ASN A 88 0.00 4.43 -3.72
C ASN A 88 1.52 4.18 -3.82
N LEU A 89 2.24 4.29 -2.70
CA LEU A 89 3.62 3.83 -2.66
C LEU A 89 3.64 2.32 -2.93
N LYS A 90 4.56 1.91 -3.79
CA LYS A 90 4.65 0.50 -4.23
C LYS A 90 5.17 -0.39 -3.11
N GLU A 91 4.81 -1.67 -3.18
CA GLU A 91 5.49 -2.73 -2.42
C GLU A 91 7.01 -2.62 -2.59
N GLY A 92 7.77 -2.84 -1.52
CA GLY A 92 9.23 -2.69 -1.52
C GLY A 92 9.72 -1.26 -1.28
N THR A 93 8.87 -0.24 -1.39
CA THR A 93 9.21 1.13 -0.97
C THR A 93 9.18 1.21 0.55
N VAL A 94 10.20 1.81 1.16
CA VAL A 94 10.35 1.95 2.62
C VAL A 94 10.55 3.41 3.06
N THR A 95 10.34 4.35 2.16
CA THR A 95 10.42 5.79 2.43
C THR A 95 9.33 6.57 1.72
N ALA A 96 8.83 7.62 2.37
CA ALA A 96 7.96 8.63 1.79
C ALA A 96 8.56 10.02 2.06
N THR A 97 8.47 10.92 1.09
CA THR A 97 9.02 12.27 1.21
C THR A 97 7.93 13.31 0.93
N PHE A 98 7.76 14.23 1.85
CA PHE A 98 6.90 15.39 1.72
C PHE A 98 7.76 16.63 1.54
N LYS A 99 7.51 17.41 0.50
CA LYS A 99 8.21 18.67 0.22
C LYS A 99 7.28 19.85 0.45
N ASN A 100 7.85 21.02 0.72
CA ASN A 100 7.13 22.27 0.92
C ASN A 100 6.05 22.15 2.01
N VAL A 101 6.38 21.43 3.09
CA VAL A 101 5.49 21.29 4.25
C VAL A 101 5.49 22.61 5.01
N PRO A 102 4.31 23.19 5.30
CA PRO A 102 4.20 24.42 6.06
C PRO A 102 4.78 24.29 7.47
N LYS A 103 5.20 25.42 8.04
CA LYS A 103 5.62 25.50 9.45
C LYS A 103 4.54 24.98 10.38
N GLY A 104 4.94 24.23 11.38
CA GLY A 104 4.02 23.65 12.36
C GLY A 104 4.43 22.26 12.80
N THR A 105 3.64 21.70 13.73
CA THR A 105 3.83 20.35 14.21
C THR A 105 2.83 19.42 13.53
N TRP A 106 3.35 18.38 12.91
CA TRP A 106 2.61 17.41 12.13
C TRP A 106 2.60 16.05 12.80
N THR A 107 1.47 15.38 12.73
CA THR A 107 1.33 13.98 13.13
C THR A 107 1.49 13.11 11.89
N VAL A 108 2.51 12.28 11.88
CA VAL A 108 2.82 11.34 10.80
C VAL A 108 2.19 10.00 11.09
N GLY A 109 1.48 9.46 10.14
CA GLY A 109 0.93 8.11 10.21
C GLY A 109 0.76 7.53 8.82
N MET A 110 0.57 6.22 8.75
CA MET A 110 0.41 5.51 7.50
C MET A 110 -0.42 4.25 7.67
N HIS A 111 -0.90 3.69 6.57
CA HIS A 111 -1.43 2.34 6.52
C HIS A 111 -0.91 1.61 5.28
N ALA A 112 -0.88 0.30 5.36
CA ALA A 112 -0.68 -0.55 4.21
C ALA A 112 -2.03 -0.85 3.55
N PHE A 113 -1.99 -1.25 2.29
CA PHE A 113 -3.16 -1.80 1.61
C PHE A 113 -2.80 -3.04 0.78
N ASN A 114 -3.81 -3.86 0.55
CA ASN A 114 -3.74 -4.98 -0.37
C ASN A 114 -4.77 -4.78 -1.50
N ARG A 115 -4.36 -4.96 -2.75
CA ARG A 115 -5.18 -4.82 -3.95
C ARG A 115 -5.25 -6.10 -4.77
N THR A 116 -5.09 -7.25 -4.17
CA THR A 116 -5.13 -8.53 -4.88
C THR A 116 -6.53 -9.05 -5.14
N SER A 117 -7.58 -8.41 -4.61
CA SER A 117 -8.96 -8.77 -4.91
C SER A 117 -9.30 -8.54 -6.37
N GLU A 118 -10.26 -9.29 -6.88
CA GLU A 118 -10.70 -9.26 -8.28
C GLU A 118 -11.18 -7.86 -8.73
N ASP A 119 -11.79 -7.09 -7.84
CA ASP A 119 -12.25 -5.73 -8.09
C ASP A 119 -11.14 -4.65 -7.96
N GLY A 120 -9.92 -5.05 -7.57
CA GLY A 120 -8.77 -4.17 -7.41
C GLY A 120 -8.89 -3.12 -6.29
N LYS A 121 -9.92 -3.23 -5.44
CA LYS A 121 -10.11 -2.29 -4.33
C LYS A 121 -9.06 -2.48 -3.25
N LYS A 122 -8.71 -1.39 -2.58
CA LYS A 122 -7.81 -1.42 -1.43
C LYS A 122 -8.51 -2.02 -0.21
N VAL A 123 -7.89 -3.02 0.39
CA VAL A 123 -8.20 -3.47 1.76
C VAL A 123 -7.09 -2.92 2.64
N PHE A 124 -7.44 -2.09 3.60
CA PHE A 124 -6.48 -1.36 4.44
C PHE A 124 -6.12 -2.13 5.70
N SER A 125 -4.86 -2.01 6.09
CA SER A 125 -4.37 -2.41 7.40
C SER A 125 -4.88 -1.49 8.51
N PRO A 126 -4.72 -1.86 9.79
CA PRO A 126 -4.72 -0.89 10.88
C PRO A 126 -3.68 0.22 10.65
N TRP A 127 -3.87 1.38 11.29
CA TRP A 127 -2.90 2.46 11.24
C TRP A 127 -1.59 2.08 11.92
N SER A 128 -0.49 2.65 11.43
CA SER A 128 0.84 2.54 12.04
C SER A 128 0.89 3.19 13.42
N ASN A 129 2.00 2.97 14.14
CA ASN A 129 2.42 3.89 15.18
C ASN A 129 2.51 5.32 14.62
N LEU A 130 2.23 6.32 15.46
CA LEU A 130 2.33 7.73 15.09
C LEU A 130 3.67 8.33 15.52
N LYS A 131 4.17 9.25 14.70
CA LYS A 131 5.35 10.08 15.01
C LYS A 131 5.00 11.55 14.86
N LYS A 132 5.72 12.42 15.57
CA LYS A 132 5.60 13.86 15.41
C LYS A 132 6.76 14.41 14.59
N ALA A 133 6.47 15.42 13.76
CA ALA A 133 7.46 16.17 13.00
C ALA A 133 7.18 17.67 13.13
N THR A 134 8.20 18.48 13.42
CA THR A 134 8.05 19.93 13.53
C THR A 134 8.88 20.63 12.45
N VAL A 135 8.22 21.38 11.59
CA VAL A 135 8.82 22.27 10.60
C VAL A 135 8.88 23.67 11.22
N LYS A 136 10.09 24.25 11.33
CA LYS A 136 10.36 25.56 11.94
C LYS A 136 10.27 26.70 10.93
#